data_1476a090837dfa5377ce73b39f79c85a
#
_entry.id   1476a090837dfa5377ce73b39f79c85a
#
_cell.length_a   1.000
_cell.length_b   1.000
_cell.length_c   1.000
_cell.angle_alpha   90.00
_cell.angle_beta   90.00
_cell.angle_gamma   90.00
#
_symmetry.space_group_name_H-M   'P 1'
#
loop_
_entity.id
_entity.type
_entity.pdbx_description
1 polymer ?
#
loop_
_entity_poly.entity_id
_entity_poly.type
_entity_poly.pdbx_seq_one_letter_code
_entity_poly.pdbx_strand_id
1 'polypeptide(L)'
;MVQTQQTEAAGIVEPVRPLIVVGYSSKPEGRAALKRALAEAELRSAELVVVHTSQDVEVADLRAELARSGVPHEVREAADALDPAEELLTAAEDRGAEFIVIGLRRRSPVGKLLLGSNAQRVLLDASCPVLAVKAEAV
;
A
#
# COMPACT_ATOMS: atom_id res chain seq x y z
N MET A 1 2.71 -4.32 -35.67
CA MET A 1 2.87 -4.46 -34.69
C MET A 1 2.77 -4.48 -34.15
N VAL A 2 2.96 -4.74 -34.57
CA VAL A 2 3.11 -4.92 -33.48
C VAL A 2 3.11 -5.08 -33.09
N GLN A 3 3.37 -5.26 -33.24
CA GLN A 3 3.59 -5.57 -32.43
C GLN A 3 3.57 -5.80 -31.90
N THR A 4 3.80 -5.88 -32.51
CA THR A 4 3.98 -6.32 -31.67
C THR A 4 4.02 -6.68 -31.47
N GLN A 5 4.32 -6.88 -31.72
CA GLN A 5 4.54 -7.41 -31.06
C GLN A 5 4.64 -7.79 -30.63
N GLN A 6 4.84 -8.04 -31.03
CA GLN A 6 5.00 -8.70 -30.33
C GLN A 6 4.87 -9.37 -30.01
N THR A 7 4.98 -9.66 -30.55
CA THR A 7 4.94 -10.56 -29.96
C THR A 7 4.89 -11.27 -30.05
N GLU A 8 5.27 -11.58 -30.18
CA GLU A 8 5.31 -12.52 -29.87
C GLU A 8 5.16 -13.34 -29.92
N ALA A 9 5.94 -13.11 -30.17
CA ALA A 9 6.05 -14.43 -30.37
C ALA A 9 5.21 -15.18 -29.90
N ALA A 10 4.85 -15.60 -30.53
CA ALA A 10 3.95 -16.47 -30.01
C ALA A 10 3.97 -16.66 -28.53
N GLY A 11 4.69 -15.91 -27.83
CA GLY A 11 4.77 -16.06 -26.39
C GLY A 11 3.50 -15.63 -25.74
N ILE A 12 3.00 -16.40 -24.80
CA ILE A 12 1.92 -15.97 -23.97
C ILE A 12 2.48 -14.95 -23.01
N VAL A 13 2.05 -13.71 -23.15
CA VAL A 13 2.42 -12.67 -22.21
C VAL A 13 1.39 -12.66 -21.10
N GLU A 14 1.82 -12.96 -19.89
CA GLU A 14 0.91 -12.86 -18.75
C GLU A 14 0.50 -11.41 -18.57
N PRO A 15 -0.78 -11.15 -18.29
CA PRO A 15 -1.20 -9.78 -18.04
C PRO A 15 -0.45 -9.24 -16.83
N VAL A 16 0.04 -8.01 -16.97
CA VAL A 16 0.70 -7.32 -15.87
C VAL A 16 -0.36 -6.98 -14.84
N ARG A 17 -0.18 -7.47 -13.62
CA ARG A 17 -1.11 -7.15 -12.55
C ARG A 17 -0.89 -5.73 -12.06
N PRO A 18 -1.96 -4.99 -11.82
CA PRO A 18 -1.80 -3.73 -11.14
C PRO A 18 -1.17 -3.95 -9.77
N LEU A 19 -0.44 -2.97 -9.30
CA LEU A 19 0.21 -3.07 -7.99
C LEU A 19 -0.24 -1.91 -7.12
N ILE A 20 -0.57 -2.23 -5.88
CA ILE A 20 -0.99 -1.26 -4.89
C ILE A 20 0.02 -1.30 -3.75
N VAL A 21 0.45 -0.13 -3.29
CA VAL A 21 1.33 -0.03 -2.13
C VAL A 21 0.52 0.49 -0.96
N VAL A 22 0.68 -0.12 0.21
CA VAL A 22 -0.05 0.32 1.41
C VAL A 22 0.90 0.49 2.58
N GLY A 23 0.70 1.56 3.34
CA GLY A 23 1.40 1.77 4.58
C GLY A 23 0.62 1.17 5.74
N TYR A 24 1.22 0.22 6.43
CA TYR A 24 0.58 -0.50 7.52
C TYR A 24 1.26 -0.20 8.86
N SER A 25 0.45 -0.08 9.89
CA SER A 25 0.92 -0.07 11.26
C SER A 25 -0.12 -0.80 12.10
N SER A 26 0.21 -1.10 13.35
CA SER A 26 -0.74 -1.75 14.25
C SER A 26 -1.81 -0.80 14.77
N LYS A 27 -1.67 0.49 14.49
CA LYS A 27 -2.64 1.50 14.92
C LYS A 27 -3.91 1.45 14.06
N PRO A 28 -5.02 2.01 14.56
CA PRO A 28 -6.29 1.95 13.82
C PRO A 28 -6.20 2.47 12.40
N GLU A 29 -5.46 3.54 12.16
CA GLU A 29 -5.32 4.09 10.81
C GLU A 29 -4.56 3.15 9.89
N GLY A 30 -3.52 2.48 10.39
CA GLY A 30 -2.77 1.51 9.60
C GLY A 30 -3.60 0.28 9.26
N ARG A 31 -4.40 -0.18 10.22
CA ARG A 31 -5.26 -1.33 9.99
C ARG A 31 -6.38 -0.98 9.01
N ALA A 32 -6.92 0.23 9.10
CA ALA A 32 -7.93 0.69 8.15
C ALA A 32 -7.36 0.76 6.74
N ALA A 33 -6.13 1.24 6.61
CA ALA A 33 -5.46 1.28 5.31
C ALA A 33 -5.29 -0.11 4.72
N LEU A 34 -4.85 -1.07 5.53
CA LEU A 34 -4.66 -2.45 5.06
C LEU A 34 -5.98 -3.06 4.63
N LYS A 35 -7.01 -2.89 5.43
CA LYS A 35 -8.34 -3.44 5.10
C LYS A 35 -8.82 -2.90 3.76
N ARG A 36 -8.67 -1.61 3.54
CA ARG A 36 -9.09 -1.00 2.28
C ARG A 36 -8.21 -1.46 1.12
N ALA A 37 -6.91 -1.56 1.33
CA ALA A 37 -6.00 -2.00 0.29
C ALA A 37 -6.29 -3.43 -0.15
N LEU A 38 -6.61 -4.31 0.79
CA LEU A 38 -6.99 -5.68 0.46
C LEU A 38 -8.27 -5.72 -0.37
N ALA A 39 -9.27 -4.91 0.00
CA ALA A 39 -10.51 -4.84 -0.77
C ALA A 39 -10.27 -4.32 -2.18
N GLU A 40 -9.44 -3.28 -2.31
CA GLU A 40 -9.12 -2.73 -3.63
C GLU A 40 -8.32 -3.71 -4.47
N ALA A 41 -7.38 -4.43 -3.85
CA ALA A 41 -6.58 -5.43 -4.57
C ALA A 41 -7.47 -6.56 -5.08
N GLU A 42 -8.41 -7.00 -4.27
CA GLU A 42 -9.34 -8.05 -4.68
C GLU A 42 -10.20 -7.59 -5.86
N LEU A 43 -10.73 -6.37 -5.78
CA LEU A 43 -11.55 -5.80 -6.85
C LEU A 43 -10.81 -5.70 -8.18
N ARG A 44 -9.52 -5.39 -8.12
CA ARG A 44 -8.73 -5.10 -9.31
C ARG A 44 -7.85 -6.26 -9.74
N SER A 45 -7.89 -7.36 -9.02
CA SER A 45 -6.95 -8.47 -9.22
C SER A 45 -5.51 -7.97 -9.15
N ALA A 46 -5.25 -7.12 -8.17
CA ALA A 46 -3.95 -6.46 -8.01
C ALA A 46 -3.07 -7.21 -7.04
N GLU A 47 -1.78 -6.95 -7.17
CA GLU A 47 -0.77 -7.38 -6.21
C GLU A 47 -0.59 -6.28 -5.17
N LEU A 48 -0.24 -6.65 -3.96
CA LEU A 48 -0.13 -5.70 -2.86
C LEU A 48 1.28 -5.70 -2.28
N VAL A 49 1.87 -4.52 -2.15
CA VAL A 49 3.11 -4.36 -1.39
C VAL A 49 2.73 -3.68 -0.08
N VAL A 50 2.97 -4.37 1.03
CA VAL A 50 2.67 -3.86 2.36
C VAL A 50 3.97 -3.39 2.99
N VAL A 51 4.05 -2.10 3.27
CA VAL A 51 5.19 -1.51 3.96
C VAL A 51 4.76 -1.26 5.40
N HIS A 52 5.35 -1.98 6.35
CA HIS A 52 5.02 -1.72 7.74
C HIS A 52 5.95 -0.66 8.30
N THR A 53 5.33 0.27 8.99
CA THR A 53 5.97 1.53 9.35
C THR A 53 6.25 1.66 10.84
N SER A 54 5.97 0.63 11.61
CA SER A 54 6.23 0.67 13.04
C SER A 54 6.84 -0.65 13.49
N GLN A 55 7.70 -0.56 14.49
CA GLN A 55 8.45 -1.71 14.97
C GLN A 55 7.62 -2.65 15.84
N ASP A 56 6.43 -2.22 16.24
CA ASP A 56 5.55 -3.04 17.06
C ASP A 56 4.62 -3.93 16.23
N VAL A 57 4.84 -4.00 14.93
CA VAL A 57 4.05 -4.86 14.06
C VAL A 57 4.55 -6.30 14.20
N GLU A 58 3.62 -7.20 14.49
CA GLU A 58 3.93 -8.62 14.48
C GLU A 58 3.90 -9.13 13.05
N VAL A 59 5.07 -9.26 12.46
CA VAL A 59 5.19 -9.60 11.05
C VAL A 59 4.59 -10.97 10.74
N ALA A 60 4.74 -11.93 11.66
CA ALA A 60 4.17 -13.25 11.46
C ALA A 60 2.65 -13.20 11.38
N ASP A 61 2.01 -12.40 12.24
CA ASP A 61 0.56 -12.24 12.22
C ASP A 61 0.10 -11.54 10.94
N LEU A 62 0.84 -10.52 10.53
CA LEU A 62 0.55 -9.80 9.29
C LEU A 62 0.64 -10.74 8.09
N ARG A 63 1.70 -11.55 8.02
CA ARG A 63 1.86 -12.49 6.91
C ARG A 63 0.76 -13.54 6.90
N ALA A 64 0.33 -13.99 8.07
CA ALA A 64 -0.76 -14.95 8.16
C ALA A 64 -2.08 -14.35 7.66
N GLU A 65 -2.35 -13.12 8.04
CA GLU A 65 -3.54 -12.42 7.57
C GLU A 65 -3.52 -12.24 6.05
N LEU A 66 -2.39 -11.84 5.50
CA LEU A 66 -2.24 -11.66 4.06
C LEU A 66 -2.39 -12.99 3.31
N ALA A 67 -1.84 -14.07 3.87
CA ALA A 67 -1.98 -15.39 3.27
C ALA A 67 -3.45 -15.81 3.21
N ARG A 68 -4.21 -15.52 4.26
CA ARG A 68 -5.64 -15.86 4.29
C ARG A 68 -6.44 -15.06 3.27
N SER A 69 -5.96 -13.88 2.90
CA SER A 69 -6.69 -13.04 1.96
C SER A 69 -6.67 -13.58 0.53
N GLY A 70 -5.67 -14.38 0.20
CA GLY A 70 -5.50 -14.87 -1.16
C GLY A 70 -4.95 -13.83 -2.15
N VAL A 71 -4.67 -12.62 -1.69
CA VAL A 71 -4.12 -11.56 -2.54
C VAL A 71 -2.61 -11.77 -2.68
N PRO A 72 -2.06 -11.77 -3.90
CA PRO A 72 -0.60 -11.82 -4.05
C PRO A 72 0.02 -10.61 -3.36
N HIS A 73 1.06 -10.85 -2.58
CA HIS A 73 1.58 -9.77 -1.73
C HIS A 73 3.07 -9.92 -1.48
N GLU A 74 3.67 -8.80 -1.10
CA GLU A 74 5.03 -8.72 -0.61
C GLU A 74 4.99 -7.85 0.65
N VAL A 75 5.74 -8.22 1.68
CA VAL A 75 5.83 -7.42 2.91
C VAL A 75 7.22 -6.82 2.96
N ARG A 76 7.29 -5.52 3.16
CA ARG A 76 8.55 -4.79 3.31
C ARG A 76 8.58 -4.10 4.66
N GLU A 77 9.74 -4.14 5.28
CA GLU A 77 9.98 -3.40 6.50
C GLU A 77 10.72 -2.12 6.16
N ALA A 78 10.21 -0.99 6.63
CA ALA A 78 10.93 0.26 6.45
C ALA A 78 12.23 0.18 7.24
N ALA A 79 13.34 0.46 6.57
CA ALA A 79 14.65 0.40 7.24
C ALA A 79 14.72 1.45 8.34
N ASP A 80 15.45 1.14 9.41
CA ASP A 80 15.58 2.03 10.56
C ASP A 80 16.07 3.42 10.18
N ALA A 81 16.90 3.50 9.13
CA ALA A 81 17.49 4.76 8.70
C ALA A 81 16.59 5.56 7.77
N LEU A 82 15.50 4.96 7.27
CA LEU A 82 14.58 5.62 6.34
C LEU A 82 13.26 5.86 7.02
N ASP A 83 12.67 7.00 6.76
CA ASP A 83 11.33 7.21 7.30
C ASP A 83 10.31 6.43 6.47
N PRO A 84 9.15 6.14 7.05
CA PRO A 84 8.13 5.34 6.36
C PRO A 84 7.63 5.95 5.06
N ALA A 85 7.56 7.27 4.98
CA ALA A 85 7.12 7.94 3.76
C ALA A 85 8.08 7.67 2.62
N GLU A 86 9.37 7.73 2.90
CA GLU A 86 10.39 7.46 1.90
C GLU A 86 10.26 6.05 1.34
N GLU A 87 10.06 5.07 2.22
CA GLU A 87 9.92 3.70 1.78
C GLU A 87 8.67 3.49 0.93
N LEU A 88 7.57 4.13 1.31
CA LEU A 88 6.33 4.06 0.52
C LEU A 88 6.52 4.66 -0.86
N LEU A 89 7.13 5.82 -0.92
CA LEU A 89 7.37 6.51 -2.19
C LEU A 89 8.30 5.71 -3.09
N THR A 90 9.37 5.17 -2.51
CA THR A 90 10.33 4.38 -3.25
C THR A 90 9.71 3.10 -3.79
N ALA A 91 8.96 2.39 -2.95
CA ALA A 91 8.29 1.16 -3.39
C ALA A 91 7.32 1.44 -4.53
N ALA A 92 6.56 2.52 -4.42
CA ALA A 92 5.58 2.86 -5.45
C ALA A 92 6.26 3.21 -6.77
N GLU A 93 7.33 3.97 -6.70
CA GLU A 93 8.05 4.38 -7.90
C GLU A 93 8.76 3.21 -8.57
N ASP A 94 9.47 2.41 -7.78
CA ASP A 94 10.23 1.28 -8.31
C ASP A 94 9.34 0.22 -8.96
N ARG A 95 8.17 0.00 -8.40
CA ARG A 95 7.28 -1.06 -8.87
C ARG A 95 6.18 -0.53 -9.79
N GLY A 96 6.13 0.77 -10.03
CA GLY A 96 5.10 1.34 -10.88
C GLY A 96 3.70 1.18 -10.31
N ALA A 97 3.52 1.52 -9.05
CA ALA A 97 2.26 1.34 -8.37
C ALA A 97 1.13 2.14 -9.01
N GLU A 98 -0.04 1.54 -9.04
CA GLU A 98 -1.24 2.21 -9.52
C GLU A 98 -1.67 3.31 -8.56
N PHE A 99 -1.58 3.02 -7.26
CA PHE A 99 -1.79 4.04 -6.24
C PHE A 99 -1.22 3.55 -4.90
N ILE A 100 -1.12 4.49 -3.98
CA ILE A 100 -0.67 4.22 -2.61
C ILE A 100 -1.87 4.39 -1.68
N VAL A 101 -2.01 3.49 -0.70
CA VAL A 101 -3.06 3.59 0.32
C VAL A 101 -2.41 3.96 1.64
N ILE A 102 -2.88 5.01 2.27
CA ILE A 102 -2.42 5.42 3.60
C ILE A 102 -3.61 5.64 4.51
N GLY A 103 -3.39 5.48 5.81
CA GLY A 103 -4.41 5.76 6.80
C GLY A 103 -4.26 7.15 7.37
N LEU A 104 -5.37 7.79 7.66
CA LEU A 104 -5.39 9.09 8.29
C LEU A 104 -5.85 8.94 9.73
N ARG A 105 -5.13 9.60 10.62
CA ARG A 105 -5.43 9.57 12.03
C ARG A 105 -6.59 10.49 12.34
N ARG A 106 -7.54 10.00 13.15
CA ARG A 106 -8.61 10.83 13.67
C ARG A 106 -8.24 11.32 15.04
N ARG A 107 -8.43 12.60 15.29
CA ARG A 107 -8.24 13.17 16.61
C ARG A 107 -9.59 13.39 17.26
N SER A 108 -9.79 12.75 18.36
CA SER A 108 -10.84 13.02 19.33
C SER A 108 -10.49 14.28 20.10
N PRO A 109 -11.44 15.06 20.63
CA PRO A 109 -12.89 14.86 20.56
C PRO A 109 -13.57 15.60 19.43
N VAL A 110 -12.84 16.37 18.64
CA VAL A 110 -13.47 17.23 17.63
C VAL A 110 -13.65 16.54 16.29
N GLY A 111 -13.17 15.30 16.15
CA GLY A 111 -13.32 14.57 14.90
C GLY A 111 -12.49 15.11 13.75
N LYS A 112 -11.56 16.01 14.02
CA LYS A 112 -10.71 16.56 12.97
C LYS A 112 -9.68 15.55 12.55
N LEU A 113 -9.44 15.49 11.25
CA LEU A 113 -8.38 14.67 10.71
C LEU A 113 -7.06 15.38 10.88
N LEU A 114 -6.05 14.63 11.31
CA LEU A 114 -4.70 15.13 11.36
C LEU A 114 -3.86 14.39 10.35
N LEU A 115 -3.17 15.16 9.53
CA LEU A 115 -2.16 14.62 8.65
C LEU A 115 -0.85 14.62 9.41
N GLY A 116 -0.34 13.41 9.71
CA GLY A 116 1.00 13.29 10.23
C GLY A 116 2.01 13.67 9.16
N SER A 117 3.25 13.88 9.55
CA SER A 117 4.29 14.30 8.61
C SER A 117 4.49 13.28 7.47
N ASN A 118 4.38 11.98 7.78
CA ASN A 118 4.53 10.95 6.76
C ASN A 118 3.38 10.99 5.75
N ALA A 119 2.15 11.13 6.23
CA ALA A 119 1.00 11.22 5.34
C ALA A 119 1.09 12.45 4.44
N GLN A 120 1.49 13.58 5.03
CA GLN A 120 1.68 14.81 4.29
C GLN A 120 2.69 14.64 3.17
N ARG A 121 3.82 14.03 3.49
CA ARG A 121 4.89 13.84 2.53
C ARG A 121 4.46 12.93 1.39
N VAL A 122 3.77 11.83 1.71
CA VAL A 122 3.28 10.92 0.67
C VAL A 122 2.30 11.63 -0.25
N LEU A 123 1.38 12.40 0.32
CA LEU A 123 0.38 13.12 -0.48
C LEU A 123 1.03 14.15 -1.42
N LEU A 124 2.09 14.81 -0.96
CA LEU A 124 2.74 15.86 -1.75
C LEU A 124 3.73 15.31 -2.77
N ASP A 125 4.41 14.23 -2.45
CA ASP A 125 5.54 13.76 -3.25
C ASP A 125 5.26 12.53 -4.11
N ALA A 126 4.13 11.86 -3.92
CA ALA A 126 3.81 10.67 -4.71
C ALA A 126 3.64 11.03 -6.17
N SER A 127 4.18 10.19 -7.04
CA SER A 127 4.00 10.34 -8.49
C SER A 127 2.78 9.59 -9.01
N CYS A 128 2.04 8.93 -8.11
CA CYS A 128 0.80 8.23 -8.44
C CYS A 128 -0.30 8.71 -7.50
N PRO A 129 -1.57 8.37 -7.78
CA PRO A 129 -2.66 8.72 -6.87
C PRO A 129 -2.48 8.13 -5.48
N VAL A 130 -3.01 8.80 -4.50
CA VAL A 130 -2.95 8.35 -3.11
C VAL A 130 -4.38 8.24 -2.58
N LEU A 131 -4.72 7.07 -2.09
CA LEU A 131 -6.01 6.83 -1.45
C LEU A 131 -5.82 6.97 0.06
N ALA A 132 -6.40 8.00 0.61
CA ALA A 132 -6.29 8.27 2.04
C ALA A 132 -7.54 7.73 2.74
N VAL A 133 -7.33 6.84 3.70
CA VAL A 133 -8.41 6.12 4.37
C VAL A 133 -8.53 6.64 5.79
N LYS A 134 -9.73 7.04 6.16
CA LYS A 134 -9.99 7.50 7.52
C LYS A 134 -10.14 6.29 8.44
N ALA A 135 -9.47 6.34 9.59
CA ALA A 135 -9.69 5.33 10.61
C ALA A 135 -11.12 5.45 11.10
N GLU A 136 -11.72 4.29 11.41
CA GLU A 136 -13.07 4.29 11.91
C GLU A 136 -13.13 4.98 13.28
N ALA A 137 -14.20 5.72 13.51
CA ALA A 137 -14.43 6.32 14.82
C ALA A 137 -14.72 5.20 15.81
N VAL A 138 -14.10 5.29 16.97
CA VAL A 138 -14.31 4.32 18.04
C VAL A 138 -15.45 4.81 18.93
#